data_8311ada1ecb71187023ca6ff7b10e8de
#
_entry.id   8311ada1ecb71187023ca6ff7b10e8de
#
_cell.length_a   1.000
_cell.length_b   1.000
_cell.length_c   1.000
_cell.angle_alpha   90.00
_cell.angle_beta   90.00
_cell.angle_gamma   90.00
#
_symmetry.space_group_name_H-M   'P 1'
#
loop_
_entity.id
_entity.type
_entity.pdbx_description
1 polymer ?
#
loop_
_entity_poly.entity_id
_entity_poly.type
_entity_poly.pdbx_seq_one_letter_code
_entity_poly.pdbx_strand_id
1 'polypeptide(L)'
;MIFSALSAANTVVLASGEADYTPSLVSFAWIMAAALLAPLVSYMLKNKMPAVALLIIFGMIIGPSMLDLAHEDPGIGMLKELGVGALFLLAGFEIDLATLKSKQAATGFSTWLICMVSCLVGAYFLLNDIPGAIVMAIALTSTALGTITPMLKQDKLIGTKVGDSVMIHGAIGEVAPITAMALLLGTRSTLGTMLILLAFIVIAVGVAVMPRALIVAVPWLKTAFLSGAGSTNQTILRLIILILAILMAVTSVFELDIVLGAFAAGIILNRIIPDEFHKGLENRLDVVCYSMLIPVFFVVSGMSIDWQVIVNNPFKVLGIPALILVTRGLPVFLRENIHHTGSDIETTRERLQVALYAATGLPIIVAVMTIAVGSGIVDEETSSIFVAGGALTVAIFPLLSSLVKGKEENAQSKAKAAESKQEGREGAEQKGAEKK
;
A
#
# COMPACT_ATOMS: atom_id res chain seq x y z
N MET A 1 -26.33 15.11 26.82
CA MET A 1 -27.25 14.02 27.15
C MET A 1 -26.83 12.67 26.55
N ILE A 2 -26.47 12.57 25.27
CA ILE A 2 -26.01 11.30 24.67
C ILE A 2 -24.65 10.87 25.24
N PHE A 3 -23.72 11.77 25.44
CA PHE A 3 -22.39 11.49 26.03
C PHE A 3 -22.45 11.08 27.51
N SER A 4 -23.41 11.61 28.31
CA SER A 4 -23.59 11.18 29.70
C SER A 4 -24.25 9.81 29.82
N ALA A 5 -25.08 9.42 28.85
CA ALA A 5 -25.67 8.09 28.77
C ALA A 5 -24.64 7.01 28.37
N LEU A 6 -23.70 7.35 27.49
CA LEU A 6 -22.58 6.47 27.12
C LEU A 6 -21.60 6.26 28.29
N SER A 7 -21.32 7.31 29.08
CA SER A 7 -20.50 7.20 30.30
C SER A 7 -21.15 6.35 31.39
N ALA A 8 -22.47 6.41 31.55
CA ALA A 8 -23.20 5.58 32.52
C ALA A 8 -23.29 4.11 32.10
N ALA A 9 -23.35 3.82 30.80
CA ALA A 9 -23.35 2.43 30.31
C ALA A 9 -22.01 1.73 30.59
N ASN A 10 -20.88 2.46 30.54
CA ASN A 10 -19.54 1.92 30.86
C ASN A 10 -19.41 1.41 32.31
N THR A 11 -20.15 2.00 33.25
CA THR A 11 -20.07 1.60 34.67
C THR A 11 -20.86 0.32 35.00
N VAL A 12 -21.83 -0.03 34.18
CA VAL A 12 -22.70 -1.22 34.41
C VAL A 12 -22.07 -2.49 33.80
N VAL A 13 -21.29 -2.36 32.71
CA VAL A 13 -20.69 -3.51 31.99
C VAL A 13 -19.45 -4.07 32.71
N LEU A 14 -18.73 -3.26 33.50
CA LEU A 14 -17.60 -3.72 34.33
C LEU A 14 -17.97 -4.75 35.40
N ALA A 15 -19.26 -4.92 35.67
CA ALA A 15 -19.75 -5.89 36.68
C ALA A 15 -20.03 -7.29 36.12
N SER A 16 -20.08 -7.49 34.80
CA SER A 16 -20.48 -8.78 34.17
C SER A 16 -19.32 -9.66 33.71
N GLY A 17 -18.09 -9.18 33.76
CA GLY A 17 -16.90 -9.95 33.28
C GLY A 17 -16.88 -10.21 31.76
N GLU A 18 -17.83 -9.67 31.00
CA GLU A 18 -17.85 -9.68 29.53
C GLU A 18 -16.93 -8.59 28.99
N ALA A 19 -16.19 -8.90 27.92
CA ALA A 19 -15.37 -7.93 27.24
C ALA A 19 -16.24 -6.78 26.70
N ASP A 20 -15.99 -5.54 27.17
CA ASP A 20 -16.73 -4.36 26.70
C ASP A 20 -16.17 -3.90 25.35
N TYR A 21 -16.85 -4.23 24.28
CA TYR A 21 -16.52 -3.79 22.92
C TYR A 21 -17.06 -2.39 22.57
N THR A 22 -17.74 -1.70 23.49
CA THR A 22 -18.36 -0.39 23.24
C THR A 22 -17.33 0.65 22.79
N PRO A 23 -16.13 0.78 23.41
CA PRO A 23 -15.11 1.72 22.95
C PRO A 23 -14.63 1.43 21.53
N SER A 24 -14.38 0.14 21.22
CA SER A 24 -13.98 -0.30 19.88
C SER A 24 -15.03 0.03 18.82
N LEU A 25 -16.32 -0.20 19.12
CA LEU A 25 -17.40 0.11 18.18
C LEU A 25 -17.57 1.61 17.96
N VAL A 26 -17.41 2.42 19.00
CA VAL A 26 -17.44 3.90 18.89
C VAL A 26 -16.28 4.40 18.06
N SER A 27 -15.07 3.92 18.33
CA SER A 27 -13.86 4.24 17.53
C SER A 27 -14.04 3.83 16.08
N PHE A 28 -14.56 2.60 15.84
CA PHE A 28 -14.83 2.12 14.49
C PHE A 28 -15.85 2.99 13.74
N ALA A 29 -16.91 3.45 14.41
CA ALA A 29 -17.90 4.33 13.80
C ALA A 29 -17.28 5.67 13.37
N TRP A 30 -16.41 6.28 14.18
CA TRP A 30 -15.69 7.50 13.82
C TRP A 30 -14.69 7.27 12.69
N ILE A 31 -13.97 6.14 12.69
CA ILE A 31 -13.06 5.75 11.62
C ILE A 31 -13.82 5.61 10.30
N MET A 32 -14.99 4.94 10.31
CA MET A 32 -15.82 4.79 9.10
C MET A 32 -16.45 6.11 8.65
N ALA A 33 -16.78 7.00 9.57
CA ALA A 33 -17.22 8.36 9.22
C ALA A 33 -16.10 9.15 8.51
N ALA A 34 -14.86 9.09 9.01
CA ALA A 34 -13.69 9.66 8.35
C ALA A 34 -13.45 9.03 6.97
N ALA A 35 -13.56 7.71 6.88
CA ALA A 35 -13.43 6.95 5.63
C ALA A 35 -14.47 7.37 4.57
N LEU A 36 -15.71 7.64 4.98
CA LEU A 36 -16.77 8.14 4.11
C LEU A 36 -16.51 9.59 3.66
N LEU A 37 -16.04 10.44 4.57
CA LEU A 37 -15.83 11.86 4.28
C LEU A 37 -14.63 12.10 3.34
N ALA A 38 -13.59 11.28 3.40
CA ALA A 38 -12.37 11.47 2.62
C ALA A 38 -12.61 11.55 1.10
N PRO A 39 -13.29 10.60 0.44
CA PRO A 39 -13.58 10.69 -0.99
C PRO A 39 -14.55 11.83 -1.32
N LEU A 40 -15.48 12.17 -0.45
CA LEU A 40 -16.41 13.29 -0.65
C LEU A 40 -15.68 14.62 -0.67
N VAL A 41 -14.77 14.84 0.31
CA VAL A 41 -13.95 16.06 0.36
C VAL A 41 -12.96 16.09 -0.81
N SER A 42 -12.35 14.96 -1.18
CA SER A 42 -11.50 14.86 -2.37
C SER A 42 -12.25 15.31 -3.64
N TYR A 43 -13.50 14.84 -3.80
CA TYR A 43 -14.36 15.26 -4.90
C TYR A 43 -14.67 16.77 -4.87
N MET A 44 -15.00 17.32 -3.69
CA MET A 44 -15.23 18.78 -3.52
C MET A 44 -14.00 19.60 -3.88
N LEU A 45 -12.79 19.09 -3.57
CA LEU A 45 -11.51 19.69 -3.95
C LEU A 45 -11.13 19.41 -5.42
N LYS A 46 -12.09 18.95 -6.25
CA LYS A 46 -11.88 18.61 -7.67
C LYS A 46 -10.78 17.55 -7.87
N ASN A 47 -10.69 16.61 -6.94
CA ASN A 47 -9.69 15.55 -6.91
C ASN A 47 -8.22 16.05 -6.91
N LYS A 48 -8.00 17.29 -6.46
CA LYS A 48 -6.63 17.81 -6.30
C LYS A 48 -5.89 17.21 -5.10
N MET A 49 -6.62 16.72 -4.10
CA MET A 49 -6.06 16.02 -2.95
C MET A 49 -6.56 14.57 -2.98
N PRO A 50 -5.64 13.58 -3.03
CA PRO A 50 -6.01 12.18 -3.01
C PRO A 50 -6.77 11.80 -1.72
N ALA A 51 -7.77 10.91 -1.84
CA ALA A 51 -8.55 10.47 -0.69
C ALA A 51 -7.67 9.83 0.40
N VAL A 52 -6.61 9.13 0.03
CA VAL A 52 -5.65 8.51 0.97
C VAL A 52 -4.99 9.55 1.89
N ALA A 53 -4.57 10.70 1.36
CA ALA A 53 -4.02 11.78 2.19
C ALA A 53 -5.08 12.35 3.15
N LEU A 54 -6.33 12.47 2.70
CA LEU A 54 -7.44 12.92 3.54
C LEU A 54 -7.80 11.92 4.63
N LEU A 55 -7.70 10.59 4.37
CA LEU A 55 -7.90 9.57 5.40
C LEU A 55 -6.94 9.76 6.58
N ILE A 56 -5.66 10.03 6.29
CA ILE A 56 -4.65 10.29 7.33
C ILE A 56 -4.93 11.58 8.08
N ILE A 57 -5.26 12.66 7.36
CA ILE A 57 -5.59 13.95 7.98
C ILE A 57 -6.82 13.80 8.91
N PHE A 58 -7.87 13.12 8.44
CA PHE A 58 -9.05 12.89 9.26
C PHE A 58 -8.76 11.95 10.43
N GLY A 59 -7.89 10.94 10.24
CA GLY A 59 -7.38 10.11 11.32
C GLY A 59 -6.70 10.95 12.40
N MET A 60 -5.78 11.83 12.03
CA MET A 60 -5.12 12.75 12.97
C MET A 60 -6.13 13.64 13.71
N ILE A 61 -7.17 14.13 12.99
CA ILE A 61 -8.19 15.00 13.60
C ILE A 61 -9.04 14.25 14.63
N ILE A 62 -9.50 13.02 14.33
CA ILE A 62 -10.33 12.23 15.26
C ILE A 62 -9.53 11.48 16.32
N GLY A 63 -8.21 11.40 16.13
CA GLY A 63 -7.29 10.70 17.01
C GLY A 63 -7.08 11.35 18.38
N PRO A 64 -6.38 10.64 19.28
CA PRO A 64 -6.22 11.06 20.69
C PRO A 64 -5.42 12.36 20.83
N SER A 65 -4.59 12.72 19.87
CA SER A 65 -3.78 13.93 19.94
C SER A 65 -4.57 15.23 19.68
N MET A 66 -5.77 15.15 19.05
CA MET A 66 -6.53 16.35 18.65
C MET A 66 -7.96 16.37 19.21
N LEU A 67 -8.92 15.60 18.68
CA LEU A 67 -10.32 15.57 19.13
C LEU A 67 -10.65 14.44 20.11
N ASP A 68 -9.80 13.45 20.23
CA ASP A 68 -9.93 12.33 21.17
C ASP A 68 -11.24 11.54 21.01
N LEU A 69 -11.69 11.37 19.74
CA LEU A 69 -12.95 10.71 19.41
C LEU A 69 -12.80 9.22 19.14
N ALA A 70 -11.61 8.78 18.74
CA ALA A 70 -11.30 7.40 18.39
C ALA A 70 -9.92 6.98 18.93
N HIS A 71 -9.83 5.75 19.41
CA HIS A 71 -8.63 5.17 20.01
C HIS A 71 -8.27 3.86 19.33
N GLU A 72 -6.97 3.56 19.27
CA GLU A 72 -6.45 2.27 18.82
C GLU A 72 -6.45 1.30 20.02
N ASP A 73 -7.49 0.50 20.15
CA ASP A 73 -7.57 -0.65 21.04
C ASP A 73 -7.23 -1.96 20.30
N PRO A 74 -7.14 -3.12 20.97
CA PRO A 74 -6.79 -4.39 20.31
C PRO A 74 -7.73 -4.77 19.17
N GLY A 75 -9.01 -4.38 19.21
CA GLY A 75 -9.98 -4.65 18.13
C GLY A 75 -9.70 -3.78 16.89
N ILE A 76 -9.48 -2.49 17.11
CA ILE A 76 -9.10 -1.54 16.04
C ILE A 76 -7.70 -1.87 15.50
N GLY A 77 -6.75 -2.24 16.37
CA GLY A 77 -5.41 -2.68 15.96
C GLY A 77 -5.47 -3.90 15.04
N MET A 78 -6.30 -4.91 15.35
CA MET A 78 -6.48 -6.06 14.45
C MET A 78 -7.06 -5.64 13.08
N LEU A 79 -8.02 -4.72 13.04
CA LEU A 79 -8.57 -4.20 11.79
C LEU A 79 -7.52 -3.41 10.99
N LYS A 80 -6.67 -2.63 11.66
CA LYS A 80 -5.53 -1.94 11.04
C LYS A 80 -4.55 -2.93 10.40
N GLU A 81 -4.20 -4.02 11.10
CA GLU A 81 -3.32 -5.07 10.60
C GLU A 81 -3.94 -5.80 9.39
N LEU A 82 -5.24 -6.09 9.41
CA LEU A 82 -5.94 -6.62 8.23
C LEU A 82 -6.00 -5.60 7.10
N GLY A 83 -6.06 -4.31 7.41
CA GLY A 83 -6.05 -3.22 6.44
C GLY A 83 -4.72 -3.10 5.72
N VAL A 84 -3.60 -3.13 6.45
CA VAL A 84 -2.27 -3.16 5.83
C VAL A 84 -2.07 -4.45 5.05
N GLY A 85 -2.53 -5.59 5.58
CA GLY A 85 -2.52 -6.86 4.87
C GLY A 85 -3.27 -6.81 3.54
N ALA A 86 -4.48 -6.22 3.53
CA ALA A 86 -5.26 -6.04 2.31
C ALA A 86 -4.56 -5.13 1.28
N LEU A 87 -3.92 -4.05 1.73
CA LEU A 87 -3.16 -3.15 0.87
C LEU A 87 -2.00 -3.87 0.18
N PHE A 88 -1.19 -4.60 0.96
CA PHE A 88 -0.03 -5.32 0.40
C PHE A 88 -0.42 -6.58 -0.36
N LEU A 89 -1.57 -7.20 -0.07
CA LEU A 89 -2.16 -8.24 -0.91
C LEU A 89 -2.44 -7.70 -2.32
N LEU A 90 -3.11 -6.56 -2.43
CA LEU A 90 -3.40 -5.93 -3.72
C LEU A 90 -2.11 -5.53 -4.44
N ALA A 91 -1.17 -4.90 -3.74
CA ALA A 91 0.11 -4.53 -4.29
C ALA A 91 0.87 -5.75 -4.86
N GLY A 92 0.94 -6.85 -4.10
CA GLY A 92 1.54 -8.12 -4.58
C GLY A 92 0.78 -8.75 -5.75
N PHE A 93 -0.56 -8.62 -5.78
CA PHE A 93 -1.40 -9.12 -6.85
C PHE A 93 -1.25 -8.32 -8.16
N GLU A 94 -0.99 -7.02 -8.09
CA GLU A 94 -0.76 -6.15 -9.25
C GLU A 94 0.62 -6.36 -9.90
N ILE A 95 1.57 -7.01 -9.22
CA ILE A 95 2.92 -7.20 -9.76
C ILE A 95 2.97 -8.27 -10.83
N ASP A 96 3.26 -7.84 -12.05
CA ASP A 96 3.60 -8.77 -13.14
C ASP A 96 5.06 -9.25 -13.03
N LEU A 97 5.22 -10.51 -12.63
CA LEU A 97 6.53 -11.17 -12.52
C LEU A 97 7.28 -11.28 -13.85
N ALA A 98 6.58 -11.25 -14.99
CA ALA A 98 7.22 -11.26 -16.31
C ALA A 98 7.90 -9.89 -16.56
N THR A 99 7.24 -8.81 -16.19
CA THR A 99 7.78 -7.44 -16.28
C THR A 99 9.01 -7.25 -15.41
N LEU A 100 9.09 -7.91 -14.24
CA LEU A 100 10.28 -7.87 -13.37
C LEU A 100 11.54 -8.53 -13.99
N LYS A 101 11.40 -9.32 -15.04
CA LYS A 101 12.54 -9.88 -15.80
C LYS A 101 13.02 -8.98 -16.93
N SER A 102 12.38 -7.85 -17.15
CA SER A 102 12.74 -6.90 -18.20
C SER A 102 14.06 -6.18 -17.92
N LYS A 103 14.69 -5.64 -18.97
CA LYS A 103 15.86 -4.77 -18.83
C LYS A 103 15.56 -3.54 -17.98
N GLN A 104 14.36 -3.00 -18.11
CA GLN A 104 13.90 -1.84 -17.35
C GLN A 104 13.80 -2.16 -15.84
N ALA A 105 13.31 -3.35 -15.48
CA ALA A 105 13.28 -3.79 -14.10
C ALA A 105 14.69 -3.95 -13.50
N ALA A 106 15.63 -4.56 -14.23
CA ALA A 106 17.02 -4.67 -13.79
C ALA A 106 17.67 -3.29 -13.58
N THR A 107 17.37 -2.32 -14.46
CA THR A 107 17.81 -0.95 -14.33
C THR A 107 17.14 -0.25 -13.14
N GLY A 108 15.85 -0.44 -12.94
CA GLY A 108 15.10 0.07 -11.80
C GLY A 108 15.63 -0.46 -10.47
N PHE A 109 15.96 -1.77 -10.40
CA PHE A 109 16.57 -2.39 -9.22
C PHE A 109 17.95 -1.82 -8.91
N SER A 110 18.81 -1.67 -9.93
CA SER A 110 20.13 -1.05 -9.74
C SER A 110 20.00 0.41 -9.28
N THR A 111 19.01 1.15 -9.77
CA THR A 111 18.73 2.52 -9.35
C THR A 111 18.28 2.55 -7.89
N TRP A 112 17.36 1.65 -7.51
CA TRP A 112 16.93 1.53 -6.12
C TRP A 112 18.09 1.18 -5.18
N LEU A 113 18.96 0.26 -5.59
CA LEU A 113 20.15 -0.11 -4.80
C LEU A 113 21.10 1.05 -4.57
N ILE A 114 21.31 1.88 -5.60
CA ILE A 114 22.10 3.12 -5.48
C ILE A 114 21.43 4.08 -4.51
N CYS A 115 20.10 4.27 -4.59
CA CYS A 115 19.34 5.08 -3.64
C CYS A 115 19.51 4.56 -2.21
N MET A 116 19.33 3.26 -2.00
CA MET A 116 19.42 2.61 -0.69
C MET A 116 20.81 2.78 -0.08
N VAL A 117 21.87 2.47 -0.84
CA VAL A 117 23.25 2.58 -0.35
C VAL A 117 23.64 4.03 -0.08
N SER A 118 23.31 4.96 -0.98
CA SER A 118 23.63 6.38 -0.78
C SER A 118 22.88 6.98 0.40
N CYS A 119 21.61 6.61 0.59
CA CYS A 119 20.81 7.04 1.71
C CYS A 119 21.32 6.44 3.03
N LEU A 120 21.66 5.14 3.04
CA LEU A 120 22.24 4.46 4.21
C LEU A 120 23.54 5.13 4.66
N VAL A 121 24.45 5.39 3.72
CA VAL A 121 25.71 6.07 4.01
C VAL A 121 25.45 7.49 4.53
N GLY A 122 24.60 8.27 3.86
CA GLY A 122 24.26 9.63 4.31
C GLY A 122 23.61 9.66 5.68
N ALA A 123 22.63 8.76 5.93
CA ALA A 123 21.96 8.64 7.22
C ALA A 123 22.93 8.19 8.33
N TYR A 124 23.85 7.27 8.04
CA TYR A 124 24.87 6.86 9.00
C TYR A 124 25.77 8.02 9.44
N PHE A 125 26.23 8.87 8.50
CA PHE A 125 27.02 10.04 8.85
C PHE A 125 26.25 11.10 9.64
N LEU A 126 24.93 11.16 9.49
CA LEU A 126 24.07 12.09 10.23
C LEU A 126 23.74 11.60 11.64
N LEU A 127 23.40 10.32 11.76
CA LEU A 127 22.88 9.72 13.00
C LEU A 127 23.99 9.06 13.84
N ASN A 128 25.10 8.65 13.22
CA ASN A 128 26.13 7.81 13.81
C ASN A 128 25.57 6.52 14.45
N ASP A 129 24.48 6.02 13.90
CA ASP A 129 23.73 4.85 14.33
C ASP A 129 23.33 4.00 13.12
N ILE A 130 23.69 2.71 13.11
CA ILE A 130 23.42 1.81 11.98
C ILE A 130 21.94 1.43 11.91
N PRO A 131 21.25 1.00 13.00
CA PRO A 131 19.84 0.69 12.97
C PRO A 131 18.98 1.84 12.46
N GLY A 132 19.16 3.05 12.99
CA GLY A 132 18.46 4.24 12.56
C GLY A 132 18.75 4.59 11.08
N ALA A 133 19.99 4.44 10.63
CA ALA A 133 20.36 4.66 9.24
C ALA A 133 19.67 3.67 8.29
N ILE A 134 19.52 2.40 8.69
CA ILE A 134 18.78 1.38 7.93
C ILE A 134 17.30 1.75 7.83
N VAL A 135 16.67 2.10 8.96
CA VAL A 135 15.27 2.55 9.00
C VAL A 135 15.05 3.72 8.06
N MET A 136 15.88 4.75 8.14
CA MET A 136 15.79 5.92 7.26
C MET A 136 15.99 5.56 5.79
N ALA A 137 16.98 4.73 5.46
CA ALA A 137 17.26 4.34 4.08
C ALA A 137 16.09 3.56 3.47
N ILE A 138 15.47 2.63 4.20
CA ILE A 138 14.30 1.88 3.74
C ILE A 138 13.11 2.83 3.55
N ALA A 139 12.82 3.68 4.55
CA ALA A 139 11.69 4.60 4.51
C ALA A 139 11.79 5.58 3.33
N LEU A 140 12.96 6.24 3.15
CA LEU A 140 13.17 7.28 2.15
C LEU A 140 13.31 6.77 0.71
N THR A 141 13.63 5.48 0.51
CA THR A 141 13.80 4.87 -0.82
C THR A 141 12.60 4.01 -1.24
N SER A 142 11.58 3.95 -0.41
CA SER A 142 10.36 3.20 -0.70
C SER A 142 9.47 3.89 -1.73
N THR A 143 8.68 3.09 -2.43
CA THR A 143 7.62 3.54 -3.34
C THR A 143 6.38 2.71 -3.06
N ALA A 144 5.20 3.33 -2.98
CA ALA A 144 3.95 2.65 -2.64
C ALA A 144 3.07 2.43 -3.87
N LEU A 145 3.23 1.29 -4.53
CA LEU A 145 2.48 0.94 -5.74
C LEU A 145 0.97 0.91 -5.50
N GLY A 146 0.53 0.26 -4.43
CA GLY A 146 -0.89 0.18 -4.07
C GLY A 146 -1.58 1.53 -3.85
N THR A 147 -0.82 2.58 -3.49
CA THR A 147 -1.34 3.95 -3.38
C THR A 147 -1.30 4.69 -4.71
N ILE A 148 -0.29 4.40 -5.54
CA ILE A 148 -0.05 5.07 -6.81
C ILE A 148 -0.98 4.55 -7.91
N THR A 149 -1.28 3.26 -7.95
CA THR A 149 -2.11 2.62 -8.99
C THR A 149 -3.48 3.28 -9.15
N PRO A 150 -4.26 3.57 -8.08
CA PRO A 150 -5.50 4.32 -8.22
C PRO A 150 -5.32 5.71 -8.82
N MET A 151 -4.21 6.39 -8.50
CA MET A 151 -3.89 7.71 -9.04
C MET A 151 -3.55 7.64 -10.53
N LEU A 152 -2.76 6.63 -10.95
CA LEU A 152 -2.47 6.39 -12.36
C LEU A 152 -3.73 6.05 -13.16
N LYS A 153 -4.66 5.27 -12.57
CA LYS A 153 -5.98 4.98 -13.15
C LYS A 153 -6.79 6.28 -13.33
N GLN A 154 -6.80 7.16 -12.32
CA GLN A 154 -7.50 8.45 -12.35
C GLN A 154 -6.90 9.41 -13.38
N ASP A 155 -5.56 9.49 -13.46
CA ASP A 155 -4.83 10.33 -14.41
C ASP A 155 -4.74 9.72 -15.81
N LYS A 156 -5.32 8.52 -16.01
CA LYS A 156 -5.34 7.78 -17.28
C LYS A 156 -3.94 7.48 -17.82
N LEU A 157 -3.00 7.20 -16.93
CA LEU A 157 -1.62 6.87 -17.27
C LEU A 157 -1.38 5.37 -17.39
N ILE A 158 -2.28 4.50 -16.93
CA ILE A 158 -2.17 3.05 -17.10
C ILE A 158 -2.09 2.69 -18.58
N GLY A 159 -1.11 1.84 -18.95
CA GLY A 159 -0.84 1.42 -20.33
C GLY A 159 -0.22 2.53 -21.20
N THR A 160 0.32 3.59 -20.58
CA THR A 160 1.19 4.57 -21.24
C THR A 160 2.64 4.30 -20.86
N LYS A 161 3.61 4.81 -21.65
CA LYS A 161 5.05 4.71 -21.36
C LYS A 161 5.40 5.19 -19.93
N VAL A 162 4.77 6.29 -19.49
CA VAL A 162 4.94 6.83 -18.13
C VAL A 162 4.35 5.87 -17.10
N GLY A 163 3.11 5.42 -17.29
CA GLY A 163 2.44 4.50 -16.38
C GLY A 163 3.20 3.19 -16.21
N ASP A 164 3.65 2.59 -17.31
CA ASP A 164 4.40 1.32 -17.29
C ASP A 164 5.75 1.50 -16.56
N SER A 165 6.45 2.63 -16.79
CA SER A 165 7.68 2.94 -16.06
C SER A 165 7.44 3.17 -14.57
N VAL A 166 6.37 3.89 -14.20
CA VAL A 166 5.98 4.08 -12.80
C VAL A 166 5.66 2.75 -12.13
N MET A 167 4.92 1.86 -12.81
CA MET A 167 4.58 0.53 -12.30
C MET A 167 5.84 -0.31 -12.02
N ILE A 168 6.83 -0.27 -12.92
CA ILE A 168 8.09 -1.01 -12.73
C ILE A 168 8.91 -0.43 -11.57
N HIS A 169 9.11 0.89 -11.53
CA HIS A 169 9.82 1.54 -10.42
C HIS A 169 9.07 1.38 -9.10
N GLY A 170 7.73 1.40 -9.14
CA GLY A 170 6.86 1.15 -8.00
C GLY A 170 6.99 -0.27 -7.47
N ALA A 171 6.88 -1.27 -8.33
CA ALA A 171 7.03 -2.67 -7.95
C ALA A 171 8.39 -2.95 -7.28
N ILE A 172 9.49 -2.42 -7.84
CA ILE A 172 10.82 -2.55 -7.26
C ILE A 172 10.92 -1.77 -5.94
N GLY A 173 10.41 -0.53 -5.92
CA GLY A 173 10.41 0.34 -4.75
C GLY A 173 9.47 -0.14 -3.63
N GLU A 174 8.70 -1.18 -3.84
CA GLU A 174 7.87 -1.86 -2.85
C GLU A 174 8.47 -3.19 -2.42
N VAL A 175 8.78 -4.09 -3.36
CA VAL A 175 9.38 -5.41 -3.08
C VAL A 175 10.71 -5.29 -2.36
N ALA A 176 11.60 -4.44 -2.86
CA ALA A 176 12.95 -4.37 -2.35
C ALA A 176 13.05 -3.78 -0.93
N PRO A 177 12.35 -2.67 -0.57
CA PRO A 177 12.27 -2.19 0.81
C PRO A 177 11.62 -3.20 1.76
N ILE A 178 10.53 -3.88 1.38
CA ILE A 178 9.89 -4.91 2.21
C ILE A 178 10.89 -6.06 2.50
N THR A 179 11.61 -6.50 1.47
CA THR A 179 12.64 -7.53 1.62
C THR A 179 13.79 -7.03 2.50
N ALA A 180 14.24 -5.78 2.30
CA ALA A 180 15.29 -5.17 3.12
C ALA A 180 14.84 -5.02 4.58
N MET A 181 13.59 -4.61 4.83
CA MET A 181 13.01 -4.52 6.16
C MET A 181 13.02 -5.88 6.87
N ALA A 182 12.54 -6.91 6.21
CA ALA A 182 12.53 -8.27 6.76
C ALA A 182 13.93 -8.81 7.07
N LEU A 183 14.94 -8.44 6.27
CA LEU A 183 16.31 -8.92 6.45
C LEU A 183 17.13 -8.11 7.46
N LEU A 184 16.91 -6.78 7.51
CA LEU A 184 17.80 -5.86 8.21
C LEU A 184 17.25 -5.35 9.54
N LEU A 185 15.91 -5.34 9.71
CA LEU A 185 15.25 -4.89 10.95
C LEU A 185 14.80 -6.05 11.85
N GLY A 186 15.04 -7.30 11.45
CA GLY A 186 14.76 -8.46 12.31
C GLY A 186 15.61 -8.45 13.58
N THR A 187 15.01 -8.81 14.70
CA THR A 187 15.66 -8.85 16.04
C THR A 187 16.68 -9.99 16.19
N ARG A 188 16.79 -10.87 15.21
CA ARG A 188 17.62 -12.09 15.24
C ARG A 188 18.95 -11.92 14.48
N SER A 189 19.88 -12.84 14.69
CA SER A 189 21.12 -12.89 13.89
C SER A 189 20.81 -13.07 12.40
N THR A 190 21.62 -12.50 11.53
CA THR A 190 21.42 -12.53 10.05
C THR A 190 21.22 -13.95 9.53
N LEU A 191 21.96 -14.95 10.05
CA LEU A 191 21.79 -16.37 9.69
C LEU A 191 20.44 -16.91 10.16
N GLY A 192 19.99 -16.56 11.37
CA GLY A 192 18.67 -16.95 11.88
C GLY A 192 17.54 -16.38 11.03
N THR A 193 17.63 -15.11 10.68
CA THR A 193 16.64 -14.44 9.81
C THR A 193 16.61 -15.07 8.41
N MET A 194 17.78 -15.39 7.82
CA MET A 194 17.83 -16.08 6.53
C MET A 194 17.18 -17.47 6.56
N LEU A 195 17.40 -18.26 7.62
CA LEU A 195 16.79 -19.58 7.77
C LEU A 195 15.27 -19.48 7.93
N ILE A 196 14.79 -18.51 8.72
CA ILE A 196 13.37 -18.27 8.91
C ILE A 196 12.71 -17.79 7.61
N LEU A 197 13.38 -16.89 6.88
CA LEU A 197 12.89 -16.43 5.57
C LEU A 197 12.84 -17.58 4.57
N LEU A 198 13.83 -18.47 4.56
CA LEU A 198 13.81 -19.68 3.74
C LEU A 198 12.66 -20.61 4.14
N ALA A 199 12.44 -20.84 5.43
CA ALA A 199 11.31 -21.61 5.92
C ALA A 199 9.97 -20.97 5.52
N PHE A 200 9.85 -19.65 5.64
CA PHE A 200 8.67 -18.91 5.17
C PHE A 200 8.45 -19.10 3.66
N ILE A 201 9.49 -19.00 2.83
CA ILE A 201 9.38 -19.22 1.38
C ILE A 201 8.91 -20.64 1.08
N VAL A 202 9.42 -21.66 1.78
CA VAL A 202 8.98 -23.06 1.62
C VAL A 202 7.50 -23.21 1.97
N ILE A 203 7.04 -22.60 3.06
CA ILE A 203 5.63 -22.62 3.47
C ILE A 203 4.77 -21.86 2.44
N ALA A 204 5.21 -20.68 2.00
CA ALA A 204 4.51 -19.88 0.99
C ALA A 204 4.35 -20.65 -0.33
N VAL A 205 5.41 -21.34 -0.79
CA VAL A 205 5.33 -22.23 -1.96
C VAL A 205 4.38 -23.39 -1.71
N GLY A 206 4.40 -24.00 -0.53
CA GLY A 206 3.45 -25.04 -0.13
C GLY A 206 2.01 -24.56 -0.23
N VAL A 207 1.71 -23.39 0.33
CA VAL A 207 0.39 -22.73 0.25
C VAL A 207 0.01 -22.40 -1.20
N ALA A 208 0.97 -21.99 -2.04
CA ALA A 208 0.75 -21.73 -3.47
C ALA A 208 0.38 -22.99 -4.28
N VAL A 209 1.00 -24.13 -3.95
CA VAL A 209 0.79 -25.38 -4.69
C VAL A 209 -0.45 -26.14 -4.18
N MET A 210 -0.80 -25.98 -2.89
CA MET A 210 -1.88 -26.71 -2.22
C MET A 210 -3.23 -26.64 -2.96
N PRO A 211 -3.75 -25.48 -3.41
CA PRO A 211 -5.04 -25.43 -4.11
C PRO A 211 -5.05 -26.23 -5.40
N ARG A 212 -3.95 -26.19 -6.18
CA ARG A 212 -3.83 -26.97 -7.41
C ARG A 212 -3.77 -28.47 -7.12
N ALA A 213 -3.00 -28.88 -6.11
CA ALA A 213 -2.89 -30.27 -5.70
C ALA A 213 -4.24 -30.80 -5.21
N LEU A 214 -4.99 -30.03 -4.43
CA LEU A 214 -6.34 -30.38 -3.95
C LEU A 214 -7.33 -30.50 -5.12
N ILE A 215 -7.33 -29.58 -6.08
CA ILE A 215 -8.21 -29.63 -7.27
C ILE A 215 -7.93 -30.87 -8.13
N VAL A 216 -6.66 -31.26 -8.25
CA VAL A 216 -6.25 -32.47 -8.98
C VAL A 216 -6.63 -33.73 -8.22
N ALA A 217 -6.40 -33.77 -6.91
CA ALA A 217 -6.69 -34.92 -6.06
C ALA A 217 -8.20 -35.13 -5.83
N VAL A 218 -9.00 -34.07 -5.91
CA VAL A 218 -10.44 -34.08 -5.58
C VAL A 218 -11.23 -33.40 -6.71
N PRO A 219 -11.59 -34.11 -7.80
CA PRO A 219 -12.16 -33.52 -9.02
C PRO A 219 -13.47 -32.73 -8.80
N TRP A 220 -14.33 -33.13 -7.84
CA TRP A 220 -15.56 -32.40 -7.53
C TRP A 220 -15.30 -31.00 -6.98
N LEU A 221 -14.11 -30.78 -6.39
CA LEU A 221 -13.71 -29.48 -5.84
C LEU A 221 -13.61 -28.43 -6.97
N LYS A 222 -13.10 -28.81 -8.15
CA LYS A 222 -13.06 -27.95 -9.34
C LYS A 222 -14.46 -27.44 -9.70
N THR A 223 -15.45 -28.35 -9.74
CA THR A 223 -16.82 -28.00 -10.07
C THR A 223 -17.45 -27.10 -8.98
N ALA A 224 -17.17 -27.37 -7.70
CA ALA A 224 -17.64 -26.55 -6.59
C ALA A 224 -17.01 -25.13 -6.62
N PHE A 225 -15.73 -24.99 -6.95
CA PHE A 225 -15.09 -23.68 -7.09
C PHE A 225 -15.65 -22.90 -8.29
N LEU A 226 -15.81 -23.55 -9.46
CA LEU A 226 -16.33 -22.91 -10.66
C LEU A 226 -17.80 -22.51 -10.51
N SER A 227 -18.64 -23.34 -9.90
CA SER A 227 -20.06 -23.02 -9.63
C SER A 227 -20.21 -21.93 -8.56
N GLY A 228 -19.28 -21.85 -7.61
CA GLY A 228 -19.26 -20.83 -6.56
C GLY A 228 -18.73 -19.47 -7.02
N ALA A 229 -18.01 -19.41 -8.13
CA ALA A 229 -17.35 -18.20 -8.59
C ALA A 229 -18.32 -17.07 -9.00
N GLY A 230 -19.50 -17.41 -9.52
CA GLY A 230 -20.56 -16.46 -9.91
C GLY A 230 -21.72 -16.34 -8.90
N SER A 231 -21.72 -17.13 -7.83
CA SER A 231 -22.80 -17.20 -6.86
C SER A 231 -22.53 -16.33 -5.61
N THR A 232 -23.55 -16.18 -4.76
CA THR A 232 -23.47 -15.53 -3.44
C THR A 232 -22.43 -16.18 -2.50
N ASN A 233 -21.97 -17.40 -2.81
CA ASN A 233 -21.02 -18.12 -1.97
C ASN A 233 -19.61 -17.54 -1.95
N GLN A 234 -19.22 -16.73 -2.97
CA GLN A 234 -17.93 -16.04 -3.03
C GLN A 234 -16.71 -16.93 -2.67
N THR A 235 -16.71 -18.21 -3.11
CA THR A 235 -15.76 -19.24 -2.66
C THR A 235 -14.30 -18.84 -2.98
N ILE A 236 -14.07 -18.22 -4.15
CA ILE A 236 -12.74 -17.75 -4.54
C ILE A 236 -12.25 -16.65 -3.60
N LEU A 237 -13.12 -15.68 -3.27
CA LEU A 237 -12.74 -14.58 -2.37
C LEU A 237 -12.43 -15.10 -0.96
N ARG A 238 -13.21 -16.08 -0.46
CA ARG A 238 -12.92 -16.74 0.83
C ARG A 238 -11.57 -17.46 0.81
N LEU A 239 -11.23 -18.15 -0.28
CA LEU A 239 -9.91 -18.78 -0.43
C LEU A 239 -8.78 -17.75 -0.40
N ILE A 240 -8.96 -16.61 -1.04
CA ILE A 240 -7.98 -15.53 -1.03
C ILE A 240 -7.77 -14.99 0.38
N ILE A 241 -8.85 -14.68 1.08
CA ILE A 241 -8.79 -14.20 2.47
C ILE A 241 -8.15 -15.27 3.38
N LEU A 242 -8.43 -16.56 3.15
CA LEU A 242 -7.80 -17.64 3.89
C LEU A 242 -6.27 -17.70 3.64
N ILE A 243 -5.83 -17.58 2.38
CA ILE A 243 -4.40 -17.56 2.02
C ILE A 243 -3.71 -16.36 2.68
N LEU A 244 -4.34 -15.18 2.61
CA LEU A 244 -3.86 -13.97 3.27
C LEU A 244 -3.70 -14.21 4.78
N ALA A 245 -4.76 -14.69 5.45
CA ALA A 245 -4.76 -14.93 6.88
C ALA A 245 -3.70 -15.95 7.31
N ILE A 246 -3.54 -17.04 6.54
CA ILE A 246 -2.52 -18.07 6.81
C ILE A 246 -1.12 -17.46 6.71
N LEU A 247 -0.81 -16.71 5.64
CA LEU A 247 0.53 -16.18 5.44
C LEU A 247 0.84 -15.04 6.42
N MET A 248 -0.13 -14.19 6.78
CA MET A 248 0.03 -13.21 7.85
C MET A 248 0.26 -13.89 9.21
N ALA A 249 -0.50 -14.95 9.53
CA ALA A 249 -0.31 -15.71 10.77
C ALA A 249 1.06 -16.40 10.80
N VAL A 250 1.51 -16.98 9.69
CA VAL A 250 2.83 -17.62 9.59
C VAL A 250 3.94 -16.59 9.82
N THR A 251 3.88 -15.42 9.17
CA THR A 251 4.88 -14.37 9.39
C THR A 251 4.88 -13.88 10.84
N SER A 252 3.70 -13.69 11.45
CA SER A 252 3.59 -13.31 12.86
C SER A 252 4.21 -14.36 13.80
N VAL A 253 3.95 -15.65 13.59
CA VAL A 253 4.52 -16.75 14.39
C VAL A 253 6.05 -16.82 14.26
N PHE A 254 6.58 -16.51 13.09
CA PHE A 254 8.01 -16.46 12.85
C PHE A 254 8.68 -15.13 13.27
N GLU A 255 7.92 -14.21 13.85
CA GLU A 255 8.39 -12.85 14.20
C GLU A 255 8.93 -12.09 12.97
N LEU A 256 8.38 -12.38 11.79
CA LEU A 256 8.55 -11.60 10.58
C LEU A 256 7.41 -10.58 10.49
N ASP A 257 7.66 -9.52 9.72
CA ASP A 257 6.62 -8.53 9.47
C ASP A 257 5.45 -9.12 8.67
N ILE A 258 4.23 -8.82 9.08
CA ILE A 258 2.99 -9.30 8.43
C ILE A 258 2.83 -8.79 7.00
N VAL A 259 3.42 -7.62 6.68
CA VAL A 259 3.48 -7.06 5.33
C VAL A 259 4.11 -8.06 4.35
N LEU A 260 5.18 -8.75 4.76
CA LEU A 260 5.82 -9.77 3.93
C LEU A 260 4.86 -10.91 3.60
N GLY A 261 4.09 -11.38 4.59
CA GLY A 261 3.09 -12.44 4.41
C GLY A 261 1.98 -12.03 3.48
N ALA A 262 1.44 -10.85 3.67
CA ALA A 262 0.36 -10.30 2.84
C ALA A 262 0.81 -10.07 1.40
N PHE A 263 2.00 -9.51 1.21
CA PHE A 263 2.60 -9.28 -0.10
C PHE A 263 2.88 -10.60 -0.84
N ALA A 264 3.43 -11.60 -0.15
CA ALA A 264 3.62 -12.94 -0.70
C ALA A 264 2.29 -13.58 -1.11
N ALA A 265 1.22 -13.41 -0.31
CA ALA A 265 -0.13 -13.86 -0.66
C ALA A 265 -0.59 -13.25 -1.99
N GLY A 266 -0.38 -11.95 -2.19
CA GLY A 266 -0.70 -11.26 -3.45
C GLY A 266 0.03 -11.85 -4.66
N ILE A 267 1.35 -12.02 -4.57
CA ILE A 267 2.18 -12.62 -5.63
C ILE A 267 1.72 -14.06 -5.94
N ILE A 268 1.42 -14.85 -4.91
CA ILE A 268 0.94 -16.22 -5.07
C ILE A 268 -0.39 -16.24 -5.81
N LEU A 269 -1.31 -15.36 -5.45
CA LEU A 269 -2.62 -15.25 -6.08
C LEU A 269 -2.51 -14.85 -7.54
N ASN A 270 -1.68 -13.86 -7.86
CA ASN A 270 -1.39 -13.47 -9.24
C ASN A 270 -0.94 -14.68 -10.10
N ARG A 271 -0.16 -15.58 -9.50
CA ARG A 271 0.38 -16.77 -10.19
C ARG A 271 -0.62 -17.92 -10.32
N ILE A 272 -1.55 -18.06 -9.37
CA ILE A 272 -2.50 -19.19 -9.33
C ILE A 272 -3.71 -18.91 -10.20
N ILE A 273 -4.15 -17.66 -10.27
CA ILE A 273 -5.38 -17.26 -10.95
C ILE A 273 -5.11 -17.14 -12.47
N PRO A 274 -5.92 -17.80 -13.32
CA PRO A 274 -5.82 -17.63 -14.76
C PRO A 274 -6.17 -16.19 -15.19
N ASP A 275 -5.51 -15.69 -16.22
CA ASP A 275 -5.65 -14.31 -16.73
C ASP A 275 -7.10 -13.90 -17.05
N GLU A 276 -7.92 -14.86 -17.50
CA GLU A 276 -9.33 -14.68 -17.82
C GLU A 276 -10.15 -14.16 -16.62
N PHE A 277 -9.74 -14.52 -15.39
CA PHE A 277 -10.44 -14.16 -14.14
C PHE A 277 -9.80 -12.97 -13.42
N HIS A 278 -8.61 -12.50 -13.80
CA HIS A 278 -7.88 -11.44 -13.12
C HIS A 278 -8.72 -10.17 -12.95
N LYS A 279 -9.25 -9.60 -14.05
CA LYS A 279 -10.05 -8.36 -13.98
C LYS A 279 -11.32 -8.49 -13.12
N GLY A 280 -12.01 -9.63 -13.22
CA GLY A 280 -13.22 -9.86 -12.42
C GLY A 280 -12.93 -10.02 -10.93
N LEU A 281 -11.78 -10.58 -10.59
CA LEU A 281 -11.34 -10.77 -9.22
C LEU A 281 -10.76 -9.49 -8.64
N GLU A 282 -9.93 -8.77 -9.40
CA GLU A 282 -9.39 -7.45 -9.02
C GLU A 282 -10.51 -6.52 -8.57
N ASN A 283 -11.58 -6.37 -9.39
CA ASN A 283 -12.72 -5.55 -9.03
C ASN A 283 -13.41 -5.97 -7.71
N ARG A 284 -13.46 -7.27 -7.41
CA ARG A 284 -14.07 -7.77 -6.16
C ARG A 284 -13.16 -7.56 -4.95
N LEU A 285 -11.86 -7.76 -5.14
CA LEU A 285 -10.86 -7.46 -4.11
C LEU A 285 -10.83 -5.96 -3.82
N ASP A 286 -10.85 -5.12 -4.85
CA ASP A 286 -10.93 -3.67 -4.71
C ASP A 286 -12.14 -3.27 -3.85
N VAL A 287 -13.32 -3.83 -4.13
CA VAL A 287 -14.52 -3.53 -3.33
C VAL A 287 -14.33 -3.91 -1.87
N VAL A 288 -13.80 -5.10 -1.57
CA VAL A 288 -13.61 -5.54 -0.17
C VAL A 288 -12.52 -4.74 0.53
N CYS A 289 -11.39 -4.54 -0.14
CA CYS A 289 -10.22 -3.89 0.45
C CYS A 289 -10.42 -2.37 0.61
N TYR A 290 -10.88 -1.69 -0.44
CA TYR A 290 -11.03 -0.22 -0.42
C TYR A 290 -12.32 0.27 0.22
N SER A 291 -13.34 -0.57 0.45
CA SER A 291 -14.54 -0.12 1.16
C SER A 291 -14.36 -0.03 2.67
N MET A 292 -13.48 -0.82 3.27
CA MET A 292 -13.31 -0.84 4.73
C MET A 292 -11.86 -1.01 5.18
N LEU A 293 -11.17 -2.07 4.76
CA LEU A 293 -9.90 -2.49 5.34
C LEU A 293 -8.79 -1.44 5.14
N ILE A 294 -8.55 -1.02 3.91
CA ILE A 294 -7.52 -0.03 3.58
C ILE A 294 -7.82 1.36 4.18
N PRO A 295 -9.08 1.89 4.12
CA PRO A 295 -9.42 3.11 4.82
C PRO A 295 -9.18 3.05 6.33
N VAL A 296 -9.51 1.95 7.00
CA VAL A 296 -9.23 1.77 8.44
C VAL A 296 -7.74 1.88 8.70
N PHE A 297 -6.89 1.20 7.91
CA PHE A 297 -5.43 1.30 8.04
C PHE A 297 -4.94 2.74 7.97
N PHE A 298 -5.35 3.51 6.95
CA PHE A 298 -4.89 4.88 6.80
C PHE A 298 -5.41 5.84 7.87
N VAL A 299 -6.67 5.69 8.28
CA VAL A 299 -7.26 6.51 9.35
C VAL A 299 -6.56 6.22 10.68
N VAL A 300 -6.38 4.95 11.05
CA VAL A 300 -5.70 4.58 12.31
C VAL A 300 -4.22 5.00 12.28
N SER A 301 -3.56 4.86 11.12
CA SER A 301 -2.19 5.40 10.96
C SER A 301 -2.14 6.92 11.13
N GLY A 302 -3.19 7.63 10.71
CA GLY A 302 -3.34 9.06 10.98
C GLY A 302 -3.55 9.37 12.46
N MET A 303 -4.31 8.54 13.19
CA MET A 303 -4.54 8.71 14.64
C MET A 303 -3.24 8.62 15.46
N SER A 304 -2.24 7.89 14.96
CA SER A 304 -0.92 7.80 15.62
C SER A 304 -0.06 9.06 15.44
N ILE A 305 -0.46 10.01 14.60
CA ILE A 305 0.30 11.25 14.36
C ILE A 305 -0.04 12.28 15.44
N ASP A 306 0.98 12.74 16.14
CA ASP A 306 0.82 13.88 17.04
C ASP A 306 0.87 15.21 16.26
N TRP A 307 -0.28 15.92 16.21
CA TRP A 307 -0.38 17.19 15.51
C TRP A 307 0.52 18.28 16.14
N GLN A 308 0.81 18.20 17.44
CA GLN A 308 1.70 19.15 18.12
C GLN A 308 3.13 19.02 17.60
N VAL A 309 3.57 17.79 17.29
CA VAL A 309 4.88 17.54 16.67
C VAL A 309 4.97 18.22 15.30
N ILE A 310 3.89 18.17 14.52
CA ILE A 310 3.85 18.83 13.19
C ILE A 310 3.94 20.34 13.32
N VAL A 311 3.16 20.92 14.24
CA VAL A 311 3.16 22.39 14.46
C VAL A 311 4.48 22.88 15.02
N ASN A 312 5.10 22.11 15.93
CA ASN A 312 6.38 22.47 16.54
C ASN A 312 7.58 22.24 15.60
N ASN A 313 7.47 21.31 14.63
CA ASN A 313 8.54 20.93 13.71
C ASN A 313 8.15 21.04 12.23
N PRO A 314 7.54 22.14 11.76
CA PRO A 314 7.01 22.22 10.39
C PRO A 314 8.10 22.05 9.32
N PHE A 315 9.31 22.55 9.58
CA PHE A 315 10.45 22.42 8.66
C PHE A 315 10.96 20.97 8.57
N LYS A 316 10.93 20.20 9.65
CA LYS A 316 11.29 18.78 9.61
C LYS A 316 10.27 18.00 8.78
N VAL A 317 8.96 18.23 9.01
CA VAL A 317 7.87 17.56 8.28
C VAL A 317 7.94 17.88 6.78
N LEU A 318 8.11 19.17 6.41
CA LEU A 318 8.29 19.58 5.00
C LEU A 318 9.62 19.11 4.41
N GLY A 319 10.62 18.89 5.25
CA GLY A 319 11.92 18.35 4.84
C GLY A 319 11.86 16.90 4.36
N ILE A 320 10.94 16.06 4.89
CA ILE A 320 10.81 14.66 4.49
C ILE A 320 10.46 14.50 2.99
N PRO A 321 9.42 15.16 2.43
CA PRO A 321 9.18 15.13 1.00
C PRO A 321 10.37 15.59 0.17
N ALA A 322 11.04 16.66 0.57
CA ALA A 322 12.23 17.14 -0.11
C ALA A 322 13.36 16.11 -0.08
N LEU A 323 13.58 15.46 1.06
CA LEU A 323 14.58 14.42 1.23
C LEU A 323 14.25 13.19 0.37
N ILE A 324 12.98 12.74 0.35
CA ILE A 324 12.54 11.63 -0.51
C ILE A 324 12.72 11.99 -1.99
N LEU A 325 12.44 13.23 -2.38
CA LEU A 325 12.65 13.67 -3.75
C LEU A 325 14.13 13.61 -4.13
N VAL A 326 15.03 13.98 -3.22
CA VAL A 326 16.49 13.94 -3.45
C VAL A 326 17.03 12.52 -3.43
N THR A 327 16.59 11.68 -2.47
CA THR A 327 17.13 10.32 -2.27
C THR A 327 16.54 9.29 -3.23
N ARG A 328 15.30 9.49 -3.68
CA ARG A 328 14.58 8.56 -4.57
C ARG A 328 14.20 9.19 -5.91
N GLY A 329 13.56 10.36 -5.90
CA GLY A 329 13.08 11.02 -7.11
C GLY A 329 14.21 11.43 -8.05
N LEU A 330 15.22 12.16 -7.55
CA LEU A 330 16.34 12.65 -8.34
C LEU A 330 17.18 11.53 -8.98
N PRO A 331 17.56 10.45 -8.28
CA PRO A 331 18.27 9.34 -8.92
C PRO A 331 17.45 8.66 -10.02
N VAL A 332 16.14 8.48 -9.85
CA VAL A 332 15.26 7.95 -10.90
C VAL A 332 15.26 8.89 -12.10
N PHE A 333 15.08 10.19 -11.88
CA PHE A 333 15.12 11.19 -12.95
C PHE A 333 16.45 11.19 -13.71
N LEU A 334 17.57 11.20 -13.00
CA LEU A 334 18.91 11.20 -13.59
C LEU A 334 19.16 9.91 -14.38
N ARG A 335 18.73 8.77 -13.84
CA ARG A 335 18.91 7.48 -14.51
C ARG A 335 18.13 7.42 -15.82
N GLU A 336 16.87 7.87 -15.81
CA GLU A 336 16.04 7.94 -17.01
C GLU A 336 16.56 8.97 -18.04
N ASN A 337 17.35 9.97 -17.59
CA ASN A 337 17.92 11.00 -18.47
C ASN A 337 19.28 10.61 -19.08
N ILE A 338 20.11 9.86 -18.34
CA ILE A 338 21.51 9.59 -18.73
C ILE A 338 21.66 8.30 -19.55
N HIS A 339 20.80 7.28 -19.28
CA HIS A 339 20.95 5.95 -19.88
C HIS A 339 19.69 5.46 -20.53
N HIS A 340 19.83 4.65 -21.60
CA HIS A 340 18.73 3.87 -22.15
C HIS A 340 18.31 2.77 -21.15
N THR A 341 17.35 3.09 -20.32
CA THR A 341 16.84 2.22 -19.25
C THR A 341 15.99 1.05 -19.78
N GLY A 342 15.58 1.13 -21.04
CA GLY A 342 14.60 0.24 -21.64
C GLY A 342 13.17 0.78 -21.50
N SER A 343 13.02 1.98 -20.93
CA SER A 343 11.80 2.79 -21.04
C SER A 343 11.79 3.50 -22.39
N ASP A 344 10.62 3.56 -23.02
CA ASP A 344 10.43 4.34 -24.26
C ASP A 344 10.14 5.81 -23.96
N ILE A 345 10.64 6.34 -22.82
CA ILE A 345 10.42 7.72 -22.38
C ILE A 345 11.38 8.66 -23.10
N GLU A 346 10.84 9.64 -23.79
CA GLU A 346 11.61 10.56 -24.64
C GLU A 346 11.74 11.96 -24.02
N THR A 347 10.67 12.44 -23.35
CA THR A 347 10.64 13.83 -22.89
C THR A 347 11.11 13.99 -21.43
N THR A 348 11.73 15.13 -21.13
CA THR A 348 12.12 15.48 -19.75
C THR A 348 10.90 15.56 -18.80
N ARG A 349 9.73 15.91 -19.33
CA ARG A 349 8.49 15.98 -18.56
C ARG A 349 8.03 14.61 -18.12
N GLU A 350 8.02 13.63 -19.03
CA GLU A 350 7.68 12.22 -18.71
C GLU A 350 8.65 11.66 -17.66
N ARG A 351 9.97 11.92 -17.80
CA ARG A 351 10.97 11.49 -16.81
C ARG A 351 10.71 12.09 -15.43
N LEU A 352 10.33 13.37 -15.37
CA LEU A 352 9.99 14.05 -14.13
C LEU A 352 8.71 13.47 -13.51
N GLN A 353 7.70 13.10 -14.31
CA GLN A 353 6.51 12.43 -13.82
C GLN A 353 6.84 11.08 -13.20
N VAL A 354 7.66 10.24 -13.87
CA VAL A 354 8.11 8.96 -13.32
C VAL A 354 8.85 9.16 -11.99
N ALA A 355 9.74 10.15 -11.92
CA ALA A 355 10.50 10.46 -10.71
C ALA A 355 9.58 10.88 -9.53
N LEU A 356 8.58 11.71 -9.79
CA LEU A 356 7.63 12.17 -8.78
C LEU A 356 6.77 11.01 -8.26
N TYR A 357 6.21 10.18 -9.14
CA TYR A 357 5.45 9.01 -8.71
C TYR A 357 6.33 8.00 -7.97
N ALA A 358 7.55 7.72 -8.47
CA ALA A 358 8.48 6.81 -7.80
C ALA A 358 8.92 7.27 -6.41
N ALA A 359 8.79 8.55 -6.10
CA ALA A 359 9.11 9.14 -4.80
C ALA A 359 7.93 9.11 -3.80
N THR A 360 6.81 8.46 -4.12
CA THR A 360 5.62 8.37 -3.25
C THR A 360 5.66 7.06 -2.46
N GLY A 361 5.88 7.09 -1.13
CA GLY A 361 6.21 5.87 -0.37
C GLY A 361 5.47 5.68 0.96
N LEU A 362 4.32 6.31 1.20
CA LEU A 362 3.67 6.37 2.52
C LEU A 362 3.42 5.03 3.23
N PRO A 363 2.77 3.99 2.65
CA PRO A 363 2.46 2.75 3.39
C PRO A 363 3.70 2.07 3.97
N ILE A 364 4.78 2.01 3.21
CA ILE A 364 6.03 1.41 3.68
C ILE A 364 6.69 2.28 4.75
N ILE A 365 6.61 3.62 4.62
CA ILE A 365 7.07 4.54 5.67
C ILE A 365 6.34 4.26 6.98
N VAL A 366 5.00 4.12 6.94
CA VAL A 366 4.20 3.78 8.13
C VAL A 366 4.64 2.44 8.72
N ALA A 367 4.73 1.39 7.90
CA ALA A 367 5.13 0.05 8.35
C ALA A 367 6.54 0.08 8.99
N VAL A 368 7.52 0.67 8.32
CA VAL A 368 8.91 0.78 8.82
C VAL A 368 8.96 1.58 10.13
N MET A 369 8.23 2.70 10.23
CA MET A 369 8.21 3.51 11.46
C MET A 369 7.53 2.77 12.61
N THR A 370 6.44 2.03 12.37
CA THR A 370 5.77 1.20 13.39
C THR A 370 6.75 0.17 13.98
N ILE A 371 7.50 -0.54 13.13
CA ILE A 371 8.51 -1.51 13.56
C ILE A 371 9.64 -0.82 14.31
N ALA A 372 10.13 0.30 13.80
CA ALA A 372 11.26 1.03 14.38
C ALA A 372 10.92 1.59 15.77
N VAL A 373 9.70 2.08 15.98
CA VAL A 373 9.21 2.52 17.30
C VAL A 373 9.05 1.31 18.23
N GLY A 374 8.39 0.24 17.77
CA GLY A 374 8.21 -0.99 18.55
C GLY A 374 9.53 -1.65 18.98
N SER A 375 10.59 -1.47 18.18
CA SER A 375 11.96 -1.97 18.49
C SER A 375 12.81 -0.95 19.26
N GLY A 376 12.30 0.24 19.57
CA GLY A 376 13.04 1.29 20.27
C GLY A 376 14.19 1.92 19.46
N ILE A 377 14.21 1.72 18.13
CA ILE A 377 15.22 2.31 17.23
C ILE A 377 14.92 3.79 16.97
N VAL A 378 13.64 4.13 16.90
CA VAL A 378 13.14 5.48 16.60
C VAL A 378 12.11 5.87 17.65
N ASP A 379 12.08 7.13 18.03
CA ASP A 379 11.08 7.68 18.94
C ASP A 379 9.76 8.02 18.21
N GLU A 380 8.69 8.20 18.97
CA GLU A 380 7.35 8.53 18.44
C GLU A 380 7.32 9.90 17.73
N GLU A 381 8.16 10.87 18.19
CA GLU A 381 8.27 12.18 17.54
C GLU A 381 8.80 12.04 16.12
N THR A 382 9.90 11.32 15.95
CA THR A 382 10.51 11.06 14.64
C THR A 382 9.55 10.26 13.75
N SER A 383 8.87 9.25 14.30
CA SER A 383 7.86 8.48 13.57
C SER A 383 6.73 9.39 13.06
N SER A 384 6.17 10.26 13.92
CA SER A 384 5.12 11.22 13.53
C SER A 384 5.58 12.15 12.40
N ILE A 385 6.83 12.64 12.45
CA ILE A 385 7.41 13.49 11.40
C ILE A 385 7.50 12.72 10.07
N PHE A 386 8.00 11.49 10.09
CA PHE A 386 8.14 10.67 8.88
C PHE A 386 6.79 10.29 8.27
N VAL A 387 5.82 9.88 9.09
CA VAL A 387 4.48 9.51 8.61
C VAL A 387 3.75 10.74 8.05
N ALA A 388 3.80 11.87 8.74
CA ALA A 388 3.22 13.13 8.25
C ALA A 388 3.90 13.60 6.95
N GLY A 389 5.24 13.55 6.89
CA GLY A 389 5.99 13.86 5.67
C GLY A 389 5.70 12.90 4.53
N GLY A 390 5.58 11.60 4.81
CA GLY A 390 5.14 10.58 3.87
C GLY A 390 3.74 10.86 3.31
N ALA A 391 2.80 11.26 4.17
CA ALA A 391 1.46 11.67 3.75
C ALA A 391 1.49 12.88 2.80
N LEU A 392 2.39 13.84 3.06
CA LEU A 392 2.60 14.97 2.14
C LEU A 392 3.12 14.54 0.77
N THR A 393 3.96 13.49 0.66
CA THR A 393 4.40 12.98 -0.65
C THR A 393 3.24 12.49 -1.49
N VAL A 394 2.29 11.76 -0.86
CA VAL A 394 1.07 11.25 -1.52
C VAL A 394 0.18 12.39 -2.01
N ALA A 395 0.12 13.51 -1.28
CA ALA A 395 -0.67 14.67 -1.66
C ALA A 395 0.02 15.53 -2.73
N ILE A 396 1.33 15.79 -2.57
CA ILE A 396 2.06 16.78 -3.36
C ILE A 396 2.59 16.20 -4.67
N PHE A 397 3.22 15.03 -4.68
CA PHE A 397 3.94 14.53 -5.86
C PHE A 397 3.04 14.17 -7.03
N PRO A 398 1.89 13.48 -6.86
CA PRO A 398 0.94 13.28 -7.95
C PRO A 398 0.36 14.59 -8.48
N LEU A 399 0.10 15.57 -7.60
CA LEU A 399 -0.35 16.89 -8.00
C LEU A 399 0.70 17.62 -8.86
N LEU A 400 1.97 17.62 -8.44
CA LEU A 400 3.07 18.17 -9.22
C LEU A 400 3.22 17.43 -10.56
N SER A 401 3.11 16.09 -10.56
CA SER A 401 3.15 15.29 -11.78
C SER A 401 2.06 15.70 -12.76
N SER A 402 0.83 15.92 -12.29
CA SER A 402 -0.29 16.37 -13.12
C SER A 402 -0.07 17.76 -13.73
N LEU A 403 0.62 18.67 -13.03
CA LEU A 403 0.98 20.00 -13.53
C LEU A 403 2.07 19.98 -14.62
N VAL A 404 2.95 19.00 -14.55
CA VAL A 404 4.04 18.80 -15.53
C VAL A 404 3.52 18.18 -16.83
N LYS A 405 2.35 17.56 -16.82
CA LYS A 405 1.73 16.85 -17.95
C LYS A 405 1.60 17.72 -19.18
N GLY A 406 2.16 17.30 -20.33
CA GLY A 406 2.13 18.05 -21.58
C GLY A 406 0.75 18.05 -22.26
N LYS A 407 0.51 19.02 -23.18
CA LYS A 407 -0.73 19.08 -23.95
C LYS A 407 -0.96 17.85 -24.85
N GLU A 408 0.10 17.30 -25.42
CA GLU A 408 0.07 16.11 -26.31
C GLU A 408 -0.27 14.84 -25.52
N GLU A 409 0.28 14.68 -24.35
CA GLU A 409 0.02 13.57 -23.42
C GLU A 409 -1.45 13.59 -22.91
N ASN A 410 -1.98 14.81 -22.70
CA ASN A 410 -3.40 15.01 -22.41
C ASN A 410 -4.30 14.60 -23.59
N ALA A 411 -3.85 14.81 -24.83
CA ALA A 411 -4.60 14.40 -26.03
C ALA A 411 -4.58 12.88 -26.21
N GLN A 412 -3.42 12.22 -26.04
CA GLN A 412 -3.29 10.76 -26.11
C GLN A 412 -4.06 10.05 -24.98
N SER A 413 -4.02 10.57 -23.78
CA SER A 413 -4.80 10.08 -22.63
C SER A 413 -6.30 10.20 -22.86
N LYS A 414 -6.77 11.28 -23.50
CA LYS A 414 -8.18 11.45 -23.89
C LYS A 414 -8.59 10.53 -25.04
N ALA A 415 -7.71 10.30 -26.02
CA ALA A 415 -7.97 9.39 -27.14
C ALA A 415 -8.14 7.94 -26.65
N LYS A 416 -7.19 7.42 -25.85
CA LYS A 416 -7.31 6.08 -25.23
C LYS A 416 -8.56 5.92 -24.37
N ALA A 417 -8.96 6.96 -23.65
CA ALA A 417 -10.18 6.91 -22.85
C ALA A 417 -11.46 6.95 -23.70
N ALA A 418 -11.42 7.49 -24.90
CA ALA A 418 -12.52 7.42 -25.86
C ALA A 418 -12.63 6.03 -26.47
N GLU A 419 -11.49 5.42 -26.85
CA GLU A 419 -11.42 4.04 -27.39
C GLU A 419 -11.93 3.01 -26.37
N SER A 420 -11.50 3.07 -25.11
CA SER A 420 -11.97 2.14 -24.07
C SER A 420 -13.46 2.27 -23.74
N LYS A 421 -14.03 3.48 -23.89
CA LYS A 421 -15.47 3.68 -23.77
C LYS A 421 -16.25 3.14 -24.97
N GLN A 422 -15.66 3.13 -26.14
CA GLN A 422 -16.28 2.63 -27.35
C GLN A 422 -16.28 1.10 -27.36
N GLU A 423 -15.15 0.46 -26.98
CA GLU A 423 -15.07 -0.99 -26.78
C GLU A 423 -16.05 -1.49 -25.70
N GLY A 424 -16.18 -0.74 -24.60
CA GLY A 424 -17.15 -1.07 -23.55
C GLY A 424 -18.61 -0.96 -24.00
N ARG A 425 -18.93 -0.05 -24.94
CA ARG A 425 -20.27 0.06 -25.55
C ARG A 425 -20.54 -1.04 -26.54
N GLU A 426 -19.60 -1.33 -27.43
CA GLU A 426 -19.71 -2.41 -28.41
C GLU A 426 -19.84 -3.79 -27.75
N GLY A 427 -19.07 -4.06 -26.67
CA GLY A 427 -19.20 -5.27 -25.86
C GLY A 427 -20.53 -5.39 -25.10
N ALA A 428 -21.14 -4.25 -24.71
CA ALA A 428 -22.47 -4.25 -24.09
C ALA A 428 -23.59 -4.47 -25.12
N GLU A 429 -23.46 -3.92 -26.33
CA GLU A 429 -24.41 -4.11 -27.44
C GLU A 429 -24.37 -5.56 -27.96
N GLN A 430 -23.19 -6.17 -28.09
CA GLN A 430 -23.06 -7.58 -28.48
C GLN A 430 -23.71 -8.53 -27.47
N LYS A 431 -23.50 -8.30 -26.16
CA LYS A 431 -24.16 -9.07 -25.10
C LYS A 431 -25.67 -8.84 -25.02
N GLY A 432 -26.16 -7.68 -25.48
CA GLY A 432 -27.59 -7.38 -25.60
C GLY A 432 -28.24 -8.05 -26.81
N ALA A 433 -27.49 -8.27 -27.89
CA ALA A 433 -27.95 -8.96 -29.11
C ALA A 433 -28.00 -10.49 -28.95
N GLU A 434 -27.09 -11.08 -28.17
CA GLU A 434 -27.11 -12.53 -27.88
C GLU A 434 -28.22 -12.96 -26.89
N LYS A 435 -28.85 -12.00 -26.18
CA LYS A 435 -29.96 -12.27 -25.24
C LYS A 435 -31.37 -12.08 -25.84
N LYS A 436 -31.48 -11.70 -27.11
CA LYS A 436 -32.73 -11.66 -27.87
C LYS A 436 -32.79 -12.85 -28.83
#